data_bbce8555d71b3044d230dd91e5d72145
#
_entry.id   bbce8555d71b3044d230dd91e5d72145
#
_cell.length_a   1.000
_cell.length_b   1.000
_cell.length_c   1.000
_cell.angle_alpha   90.00
_cell.angle_beta   90.00
_cell.angle_gamma   90.00
#
_symmetry.space_group_name_H-M   'P 1'
#
loop_
_entity.id
_entity.type
_entity.pdbx_description
1 polymer ?
#
loop_
_entity_poly.entity_id
_entity_poly.type
_entity_poly.pdbx_seq_one_letter_code
_entity_poly.pdbx_strand_id
1 'polypeptide(L)'
;MSKKVLLINPWIYDFAAYDFWLKPLGLLYLGGLLRANHHRISCIDCLDPYNSLMLQKSGKAPKRHAYGHGRFFRQVIEKPSCLEAIDRSYCRYGMDPSVFRKEIARFSDTDVVLVTSMMTYWYPGVFDVIKILKEMLPGVPVILGGKYASLCHDHAAANSGADFVVRGRGEKQILELMRSVFGEDIVFNPEEDDLDALPYPAFDLLG
;
A
#
# COMPACT_ATOMS: atom_id res chain seq x y z
N MET A 1 19.94 12.90 -5.22
CA MET A 1 18.85 13.76 -5.78
C MET A 1 17.53 13.38 -5.12
N SER A 2 16.57 14.32 -5.01
CA SER A 2 15.26 14.01 -4.40
C SER A 2 14.44 13.05 -5.28
N LYS A 3 14.03 11.90 -4.76
CA LYS A 3 13.15 10.96 -5.47
C LYS A 3 11.68 11.24 -5.20
N LYS A 4 10.82 10.93 -6.16
CA LYS A 4 9.36 10.91 -6.03
C LYS A 4 8.94 9.49 -5.66
N VAL A 5 8.48 9.33 -4.44
CA VAL A 5 8.10 8.03 -3.86
C VAL A 5 6.58 7.97 -3.75
N LEU A 6 5.98 6.93 -4.33
CA LEU A 6 4.56 6.67 -4.23
C LEU A 6 4.29 5.53 -3.25
N LEU A 7 3.54 5.83 -2.20
CA LEU A 7 3.10 4.86 -1.20
C LEU A 7 1.74 4.28 -1.61
N ILE A 8 1.59 2.96 -1.54
CA ILE A 8 0.34 2.28 -1.90
C ILE A 8 -0.13 1.40 -0.76
N ASN A 9 -1.37 1.66 -0.29
CA ASN A 9 -2.12 0.74 0.57
C ASN A 9 -3.13 -0.01 -0.30
N PRO A 10 -2.95 -1.33 -0.57
CA PRO A 10 -3.79 -2.09 -1.48
C PRO A 10 -5.23 -2.28 -0.99
N TRP A 11 -6.14 -2.61 -1.92
CA TRP A 11 -7.46 -3.13 -1.58
C TRP A 11 -7.38 -4.56 -1.02
N ILE A 12 -8.49 -4.99 -0.41
CA ILE A 12 -8.60 -6.28 0.26
C ILE A 12 -9.52 -7.21 -0.55
N TYR A 13 -9.14 -8.47 -0.68
CA TYR A 13 -10.01 -9.55 -1.09
C TYR A 13 -10.34 -10.43 0.11
N ASP A 14 -11.62 -10.50 0.47
CA ASP A 14 -12.07 -11.25 1.64
C ASP A 14 -13.58 -11.57 1.57
N PHE A 15 -14.05 -12.42 2.46
CA PHE A 15 -15.47 -12.65 2.75
C PHE A 15 -16.08 -11.53 3.60
N ALA A 16 -15.26 -10.86 4.43
CA ALA A 16 -15.65 -9.71 5.23
C ALA A 16 -14.46 -8.82 5.53
N ALA A 17 -14.63 -7.50 5.34
CA ALA A 17 -13.71 -6.50 5.83
C ALA A 17 -14.49 -5.29 6.33
N TYR A 18 -14.03 -4.72 7.42
CA TYR A 18 -14.63 -3.57 8.06
C TYR A 18 -13.52 -2.64 8.57
N ASP A 19 -13.72 -1.34 8.41
CA ASP A 19 -12.75 -0.35 8.84
C ASP A 19 -12.94 0.00 10.33
N PHE A 20 -12.06 -0.53 11.16
CA PHE A 20 -11.85 -0.13 12.54
C PHE A 20 -10.60 0.76 12.64
N TRP A 21 -10.60 1.87 11.89
CA TRP A 21 -9.47 2.80 11.77
C TRP A 21 -8.19 2.15 11.21
N LEU A 22 -8.38 1.28 10.22
CA LEU A 22 -7.31 0.53 9.59
C LEU A 22 -6.48 1.45 8.69
N LYS A 23 -5.44 2.05 9.26
CA LYS A 23 -4.48 2.88 8.53
C LYS A 23 -3.15 2.15 8.34
N PRO A 24 -2.44 2.37 7.22
CA PRO A 24 -1.17 1.70 6.92
C PRO A 24 -0.01 2.35 7.69
N LEU A 25 -0.04 2.29 9.04
CA LEU A 25 0.85 3.05 9.92
C LEU A 25 2.33 2.84 9.59
N GLY A 26 2.79 1.60 9.39
CA GLY A 26 4.19 1.34 9.03
C GLY A 26 4.60 2.00 7.71
N LEU A 27 3.69 2.01 6.71
CA LEU A 27 3.96 2.69 5.43
C LEU A 27 4.06 4.21 5.63
N LEU A 28 3.24 4.79 6.51
CA LEU A 28 3.27 6.22 6.84
C LEU A 28 4.53 6.61 7.60
N TYR A 29 5.06 5.74 8.48
CA TYR A 29 6.36 5.93 9.11
C TYR A 29 7.49 5.96 8.09
N LEU A 30 7.48 5.04 7.11
CA LEU A 30 8.44 5.07 5.99
C LEU A 30 8.30 6.36 5.18
N GLY A 31 7.08 6.84 4.98
CA GLY A 31 6.82 8.13 4.34
C GLY A 31 7.46 9.30 5.09
N GLY A 32 7.31 9.35 6.42
CA GLY A 32 7.96 10.35 7.29
C GLY A 32 9.47 10.28 7.22
N LEU A 33 10.03 9.07 7.31
CA LEU A 33 11.48 8.82 7.24
C LEU A 33 12.07 9.24 5.88
N LEU A 34 11.41 8.94 4.80
CA LEU A 34 11.85 9.33 3.46
C LEU A 34 11.74 10.85 3.24
N ARG A 35 10.73 11.52 3.83
CA ARG A 35 10.65 12.98 3.85
C ARG A 35 11.82 13.61 4.61
N ALA A 36 12.22 13.06 5.76
CA ALA A 36 13.38 13.51 6.51
C ALA A 36 14.67 13.38 5.70
N ASN A 37 14.68 12.48 4.70
CA ASN A 37 15.75 12.30 3.72
C ASN A 37 15.49 13.07 2.40
N HIS A 38 14.65 14.12 2.44
CA HIS A 38 14.38 15.06 1.34
C HIS A 38 13.69 14.45 0.11
N HIS A 39 13.03 13.29 0.22
CA HIS A 39 12.23 12.73 -0.86
C HIS A 39 10.81 13.32 -0.89
N ARG A 40 10.20 13.34 -2.06
CA ARG A 40 8.81 13.77 -2.25
C ARG A 40 7.91 12.56 -2.14
N ILE A 41 6.96 12.60 -1.21
CA ILE A 41 6.09 11.44 -0.90
C ILE A 41 4.66 11.76 -1.31
N SER A 42 4.06 10.82 -2.02
CA SER A 42 2.63 10.78 -2.33
C SER A 42 2.04 9.45 -1.85
N CYS A 43 0.73 9.39 -1.66
CA CYS A 43 0.06 8.17 -1.21
C CYS A 43 -1.24 7.93 -1.98
N ILE A 44 -1.49 6.67 -2.33
CA ILE A 44 -2.80 6.18 -2.74
C ILE A 44 -3.25 5.15 -1.70
N ASP A 45 -4.22 5.52 -0.88
CA ASP A 45 -4.90 4.58 0.02
C ASP A 45 -6.10 3.97 -0.71
N CYS A 46 -5.97 2.72 -1.19
CA CYS A 46 -7.09 2.04 -1.86
C CYS A 46 -8.26 1.74 -0.91
N LEU A 47 -8.08 1.91 0.40
CA LEU A 47 -9.13 1.72 1.40
C LEU A 47 -9.82 3.03 1.80
N ASP A 48 -9.42 4.17 1.23
CA ASP A 48 -10.03 5.46 1.52
C ASP A 48 -11.52 5.48 1.13
N PRO A 49 -12.44 5.66 2.10
CA PRO A 49 -13.88 5.73 1.85
C PRO A 49 -14.33 7.06 1.23
N TYR A 50 -13.46 8.06 1.18
CA TYR A 50 -13.74 9.41 0.70
C TYR A 50 -13.06 9.75 -0.62
N ASN A 51 -12.36 8.78 -1.25
CA ASN A 51 -11.73 9.01 -2.53
C ASN A 51 -12.73 9.57 -3.56
N SER A 52 -12.44 10.73 -4.12
CA SER A 52 -13.36 11.49 -4.97
C SER A 52 -13.78 10.74 -6.24
N LEU A 53 -12.86 10.00 -6.88
CA LEU A 53 -13.17 9.21 -8.08
C LEU A 53 -14.02 7.98 -7.74
N MET A 54 -13.82 7.39 -6.57
CA MET A 54 -14.69 6.30 -6.08
C MET A 54 -16.10 6.82 -5.75
N LEU A 55 -16.21 7.99 -5.14
CA LEU A 55 -17.50 8.63 -4.87
C LEU A 55 -18.25 8.94 -6.17
N GLN A 56 -17.57 9.49 -7.17
CA GLN A 56 -18.16 9.73 -8.49
C GLN A 56 -18.63 8.44 -9.16
N LYS A 57 -17.83 7.35 -9.08
CA LYS A 57 -18.17 6.07 -9.68
C LYS A 57 -19.33 5.37 -8.97
N SER A 58 -19.38 5.40 -7.65
CA SER A 58 -20.37 4.67 -6.83
C SER A 58 -21.65 5.46 -6.58
N GLY A 59 -21.63 6.78 -6.77
CA GLY A 59 -22.74 7.70 -6.47
C GLY A 59 -22.99 7.94 -4.97
N LYS A 60 -22.30 7.22 -4.08
CA LYS A 60 -22.44 7.36 -2.62
C LYS A 60 -21.21 6.87 -1.87
N ALA A 61 -20.98 7.46 -0.69
CA ALA A 61 -19.96 6.98 0.23
C ALA A 61 -20.41 5.68 0.94
N PRO A 62 -19.45 4.82 1.34
CA PRO A 62 -19.73 3.72 2.25
C PRO A 62 -20.30 4.22 3.58
N LYS A 63 -21.15 3.41 4.23
CA LYS A 63 -21.75 3.78 5.53
C LYS A 63 -20.66 3.90 6.59
N ARG A 64 -20.61 5.07 7.25
CA ARG A 64 -19.70 5.38 8.36
C ARG A 64 -20.51 5.67 9.63
N HIS A 65 -19.87 5.47 10.78
CA HIS A 65 -20.43 5.80 12.10
C HIS A 65 -19.79 7.07 12.65
N ALA A 66 -20.34 7.59 13.76
CA ALA A 66 -19.96 8.89 14.34
C ALA A 66 -18.45 9.04 14.61
N TYR A 67 -17.75 7.96 14.97
CA TYR A 67 -16.31 7.98 15.23
C TYR A 67 -15.44 7.58 14.01
N GLY A 68 -15.99 7.66 12.80
CA GLY A 68 -15.23 7.45 11.57
C GLY A 68 -14.98 5.98 11.17
N HIS A 69 -15.29 4.98 12.01
CA HIS A 69 -15.25 3.58 11.59
C HIS A 69 -16.43 3.23 10.68
N GLY A 70 -16.34 2.17 9.88
CA GLY A 70 -17.45 1.84 8.99
C GLY A 70 -17.10 0.83 7.88
N ARG A 71 -17.91 0.88 6.83
CA ARG A 71 -17.71 -0.01 5.68
C ARG A 71 -16.73 0.58 4.68
N PHE A 72 -16.04 -0.29 3.96
CA PHE A 72 -15.32 0.06 2.74
C PHE A 72 -16.27 0.05 1.52
N PHE A 73 -15.85 0.63 0.40
CA PHE A 73 -16.44 0.28 -0.89
C PHE A 73 -16.35 -1.23 -1.08
N ARG A 74 -17.39 -1.85 -1.60
CA ARG A 74 -17.48 -3.30 -1.73
C ARG A 74 -18.01 -3.71 -3.08
N GLN A 75 -17.35 -4.68 -3.71
CA GLN A 75 -17.81 -5.34 -4.92
C GLN A 75 -17.67 -6.85 -4.78
N VAL A 76 -18.73 -7.59 -5.10
CA VAL A 76 -18.65 -9.06 -5.21
C VAL A 76 -17.80 -9.40 -6.43
N ILE A 77 -16.87 -10.33 -6.25
CA ILE A 77 -15.98 -10.83 -7.30
C ILE A 77 -16.07 -12.36 -7.37
N GLU A 78 -15.52 -12.91 -8.44
CA GLU A 78 -15.40 -14.34 -8.58
C GLU A 78 -14.56 -14.95 -7.44
N LYS A 79 -15.07 -16.04 -6.89
CA LYS A 79 -14.42 -16.73 -5.78
C LYS A 79 -13.34 -17.66 -6.33
N PRO A 80 -12.11 -17.65 -5.78
CA PRO A 80 -11.11 -18.65 -6.12
C PRO A 80 -11.62 -20.08 -5.90
N SER A 81 -11.25 -21.03 -6.76
CA SER A 81 -11.73 -22.41 -6.70
C SER A 81 -11.48 -23.10 -5.35
N CYS A 82 -10.35 -22.81 -4.71
CA CYS A 82 -10.02 -23.32 -3.38
C CYS A 82 -10.96 -22.84 -2.26
N LEU A 83 -11.77 -21.79 -2.52
CA LEU A 83 -12.71 -21.20 -1.56
C LEU A 83 -14.18 -21.47 -1.92
N GLU A 84 -14.49 -22.23 -2.97
CA GLU A 84 -15.85 -22.48 -3.46
C GLU A 84 -16.76 -23.10 -2.40
N ALA A 85 -16.23 -23.98 -1.56
CA ALA A 85 -16.97 -24.66 -0.49
C ALA A 85 -17.51 -23.70 0.61
N ILE A 86 -17.03 -22.46 0.65
CA ILE A 86 -17.46 -21.49 1.65
C ILE A 86 -18.71 -20.77 1.14
N ASP A 87 -19.87 -21.00 1.77
CA ASP A 87 -21.14 -20.36 1.40
C ASP A 87 -21.23 -18.90 1.86
N ARG A 88 -20.34 -18.06 1.30
CA ARG A 88 -20.31 -16.59 1.51
C ARG A 88 -19.81 -15.91 0.26
N SER A 89 -20.29 -14.68 -0.01
CA SER A 89 -19.80 -13.86 -1.11
C SER A 89 -18.35 -13.44 -0.87
N TYR A 90 -17.47 -13.70 -1.83
CA TYR A 90 -16.11 -13.19 -1.85
C TYR A 90 -16.09 -11.81 -2.50
N CYS A 91 -15.38 -10.88 -1.93
CA CYS A 91 -15.50 -9.47 -2.31
C CYS A 91 -14.16 -8.77 -2.36
N ARG A 92 -14.07 -7.78 -3.26
CA ARG A 92 -13.10 -6.73 -3.15
C ARG A 92 -13.64 -5.64 -2.23
N TYR A 93 -12.83 -5.25 -1.26
CA TYR A 93 -13.06 -4.12 -0.39
C TYR A 93 -12.05 -3.03 -0.68
N GLY A 94 -12.52 -1.82 -1.00
CA GLY A 94 -11.69 -0.68 -1.37
C GLY A 94 -11.87 -0.23 -2.81
N MET A 95 -10.84 0.37 -3.37
CA MET A 95 -10.85 1.05 -4.67
C MET A 95 -11.09 0.08 -5.83
N ASP A 96 -11.86 0.55 -6.82
CA ASP A 96 -12.04 -0.17 -8.09
C ASP A 96 -10.77 -0.08 -8.95
N PRO A 97 -10.32 -1.18 -9.61
CA PRO A 97 -9.12 -1.16 -10.44
C PRO A 97 -9.11 -0.11 -11.54
N SER A 98 -10.27 0.23 -12.10
CA SER A 98 -10.35 1.29 -13.12
C SER A 98 -10.14 2.68 -12.54
N VAL A 99 -10.53 2.90 -11.28
CA VAL A 99 -10.26 4.13 -10.53
C VAL A 99 -8.79 4.18 -10.14
N PHE A 100 -8.24 3.07 -9.66
CA PHE A 100 -6.82 2.97 -9.32
C PHE A 100 -5.90 3.32 -10.50
N ARG A 101 -6.23 2.84 -11.72
CA ARG A 101 -5.50 3.21 -12.94
C ARG A 101 -5.55 4.72 -13.20
N LYS A 102 -6.68 5.37 -12.95
CA LYS A 102 -6.81 6.84 -13.09
C LYS A 102 -5.99 7.58 -12.04
N GLU A 103 -5.96 7.08 -10.81
CA GLU A 103 -5.12 7.67 -9.75
C GLU A 103 -3.64 7.53 -10.07
N ILE A 104 -3.16 6.34 -10.49
CA ILE A 104 -1.76 6.13 -10.87
C ILE A 104 -1.33 7.05 -12.01
N ALA A 105 -2.20 7.29 -13.00
CA ALA A 105 -1.87 8.15 -14.13
C ALA A 105 -1.48 9.57 -13.72
N ARG A 106 -1.85 10.03 -12.51
CA ARG A 106 -1.45 11.32 -11.94
C ARG A 106 -0.01 11.33 -11.40
N PHE A 107 0.59 10.16 -11.27
CA PHE A 107 1.92 9.94 -10.68
C PHE A 107 2.87 9.26 -11.70
N SER A 108 2.72 9.57 -12.98
CA SER A 108 3.53 8.98 -14.06
C SER A 108 5.03 9.30 -13.97
N ASP A 109 5.41 10.29 -13.17
CA ASP A 109 6.78 10.72 -12.92
C ASP A 109 7.36 10.17 -11.60
N THR A 110 6.76 9.11 -11.05
CA THR A 110 7.24 8.39 -9.85
C THR A 110 8.57 7.70 -10.13
N ASP A 111 9.52 7.80 -9.19
CA ASP A 111 10.82 7.13 -9.27
C ASP A 111 10.82 5.75 -8.61
N VAL A 112 9.99 5.54 -7.58
CA VAL A 112 9.87 4.27 -6.83
C VAL A 112 8.52 4.15 -6.16
N VAL A 113 7.98 2.92 -6.10
CA VAL A 113 6.71 2.62 -5.44
C VAL A 113 6.93 1.71 -4.24
N LEU A 114 6.37 2.07 -3.09
CA LEU A 114 6.31 1.24 -1.90
C LEU A 114 4.89 0.71 -1.70
N VAL A 115 4.73 -0.61 -1.67
CA VAL A 115 3.45 -1.28 -1.44
C VAL A 115 3.48 -1.95 -0.07
N THR A 116 2.47 -1.69 0.76
CA THR A 116 2.32 -2.41 2.04
C THR A 116 1.45 -3.65 1.88
N SER A 117 1.60 -4.59 2.82
CA SER A 117 0.75 -5.76 2.93
C SER A 117 0.40 -6.02 4.39
N MET A 118 -0.89 -6.13 4.70
CA MET A 118 -1.34 -6.28 6.08
C MET A 118 -1.52 -7.75 6.47
N MET A 119 -2.69 -8.31 6.30
CA MET A 119 -2.94 -9.71 6.63
C MET A 119 -2.34 -10.64 5.59
N THR A 120 -1.86 -11.81 6.03
CA THR A 120 -1.22 -12.78 5.14
C THR A 120 -2.15 -13.26 4.03
N TYR A 121 -3.42 -13.45 4.31
CA TYR A 121 -4.42 -13.93 3.34
C TYR A 121 -5.01 -12.84 2.43
N TRP A 122 -4.63 -11.57 2.61
CA TRP A 122 -5.01 -10.48 1.70
C TRP A 122 -4.04 -10.30 0.52
N TYR A 123 -3.00 -11.14 0.42
CA TYR A 123 -1.99 -11.08 -0.63
C TYR A 123 -2.57 -11.03 -2.07
N PRO A 124 -3.72 -11.63 -2.41
CA PRO A 124 -4.21 -11.55 -3.78
C PRO A 124 -4.52 -10.11 -4.23
N GLY A 125 -5.04 -9.27 -3.31
CA GLY A 125 -5.24 -7.84 -3.58
C GLY A 125 -3.92 -7.10 -3.78
N VAL A 126 -2.89 -7.46 -3.01
CA VAL A 126 -1.52 -6.91 -3.17
C VAL A 126 -0.96 -7.26 -4.55
N PHE A 127 -1.11 -8.51 -5.00
CA PHE A 127 -0.61 -8.96 -6.29
C PHE A 127 -1.28 -8.23 -7.46
N ASP A 128 -2.59 -8.06 -7.41
CA ASP A 128 -3.33 -7.33 -8.44
C ASP A 128 -2.89 -5.87 -8.51
N VAL A 129 -2.69 -5.22 -7.36
CA VAL A 129 -2.15 -3.86 -7.30
C VAL A 129 -0.77 -3.79 -7.92
N ILE A 130 0.15 -4.68 -7.55
CA ILE A 130 1.51 -4.71 -8.11
C ILE A 130 1.48 -4.95 -9.63
N LYS A 131 0.64 -5.88 -10.10
CA LYS A 131 0.45 -6.12 -11.53
C LYS A 131 0.05 -4.85 -12.29
N ILE A 132 -0.94 -4.11 -11.77
CA ILE A 132 -1.37 -2.85 -12.38
C ILE A 132 -0.26 -1.80 -12.34
N LEU A 133 0.49 -1.70 -11.23
CA LEU A 133 1.64 -0.79 -11.13
C LEU A 133 2.68 -1.09 -12.21
N LYS A 134 3.04 -2.35 -12.41
CA LYS A 134 4.00 -2.78 -13.46
C LYS A 134 3.51 -2.49 -14.86
N GLU A 135 2.21 -2.58 -15.11
CA GLU A 135 1.60 -2.22 -16.39
C GLU A 135 1.60 -0.69 -16.63
N MET A 136 1.28 0.10 -15.59
CA MET A 136 1.10 1.55 -15.71
C MET A 136 2.38 2.36 -15.58
N LEU A 137 3.37 1.84 -14.83
CA LEU A 137 4.65 2.47 -14.53
C LEU A 137 5.79 1.51 -14.93
N PRO A 138 5.95 1.19 -16.22
CA PRO A 138 6.98 0.28 -16.67
C PRO A 138 8.37 0.81 -16.32
N GLY A 139 9.21 -0.05 -15.73
CA GLY A 139 10.59 0.32 -15.32
C GLY A 139 10.69 1.02 -13.97
N VAL A 140 9.56 1.40 -13.33
CA VAL A 140 9.59 1.94 -11.97
C VAL A 140 9.71 0.79 -10.97
N PRO A 141 10.72 0.80 -10.08
CA PRO A 141 10.88 -0.24 -9.07
C PRO A 141 9.71 -0.25 -8.07
N VAL A 142 9.23 -1.47 -7.78
CA VAL A 142 8.19 -1.72 -6.79
C VAL A 142 8.78 -2.49 -5.60
N ILE A 143 8.67 -1.92 -4.42
CA ILE A 143 9.14 -2.50 -3.15
C ILE A 143 7.92 -2.95 -2.35
N LEU A 144 7.84 -4.24 -2.04
CA LEU A 144 6.78 -4.83 -1.22
C LEU A 144 7.27 -5.03 0.20
N GLY A 145 6.54 -4.50 1.16
CA GLY A 145 6.78 -4.69 2.58
C GLY A 145 5.51 -5.06 3.36
N GLY A 146 5.61 -5.02 4.69
CA GLY A 146 4.51 -5.28 5.60
C GLY A 146 4.44 -6.70 6.13
N LYS A 147 3.34 -7.04 6.82
CA LYS A 147 3.22 -8.30 7.56
C LYS A 147 3.26 -9.55 6.68
N TYR A 148 2.53 -9.55 5.57
CA TYR A 148 2.57 -10.67 4.64
C TYR A 148 3.98 -10.87 4.07
N ALA A 149 4.61 -9.80 3.57
CA ALA A 149 5.97 -9.84 3.04
C ALA A 149 7.00 -10.34 4.07
N SER A 150 6.77 -10.07 5.37
CA SER A 150 7.64 -10.52 6.44
C SER A 150 7.41 -11.98 6.84
N LEU A 151 6.14 -12.39 6.98
CA LEU A 151 5.77 -13.72 7.47
C LEU A 151 5.80 -14.80 6.39
N CYS A 152 5.50 -14.42 5.14
CA CYS A 152 5.45 -15.30 3.98
C CYS A 152 6.45 -14.85 2.90
N HIS A 153 7.66 -14.49 3.32
CA HIS A 153 8.66 -13.82 2.48
C HIS A 153 8.95 -14.57 1.18
N ASP A 154 9.23 -15.87 1.26
CA ASP A 154 9.57 -16.67 0.08
C ASP A 154 8.41 -16.76 -0.92
N HIS A 155 7.19 -16.87 -0.40
CA HIS A 155 6.00 -16.84 -1.24
C HIS A 155 5.81 -15.45 -1.89
N ALA A 156 6.03 -14.37 -1.14
CA ALA A 156 5.94 -13.01 -1.66
C ALA A 156 7.01 -12.75 -2.74
N ALA A 157 8.25 -13.15 -2.49
CA ALA A 157 9.35 -12.99 -3.41
C ALA A 157 9.14 -13.76 -4.74
N ALA A 158 8.59 -14.99 -4.65
CA ALA A 158 8.37 -15.82 -5.83
C ALA A 158 7.15 -15.39 -6.66
N ASN A 159 6.12 -14.77 -6.06
CA ASN A 159 4.80 -14.66 -6.69
C ASN A 159 4.25 -13.23 -6.81
N SER A 160 4.78 -12.24 -6.07
CA SER A 160 4.18 -10.90 -6.02
C SER A 160 4.42 -10.06 -7.26
N GLY A 161 5.51 -10.34 -8.00
CA GLY A 161 5.98 -9.50 -9.11
C GLY A 161 6.66 -8.19 -8.66
N ALA A 162 6.87 -7.98 -7.36
CA ALA A 162 7.66 -6.86 -6.85
C ALA A 162 9.14 -7.04 -7.18
N ASP A 163 9.87 -5.93 -7.39
CA ASP A 163 11.32 -5.98 -7.65
C ASP A 163 12.12 -6.27 -6.38
N PHE A 164 11.60 -5.79 -5.24
CA PHE A 164 12.20 -5.99 -3.92
C PHE A 164 11.11 -6.38 -2.92
N VAL A 165 11.40 -7.38 -2.10
CA VAL A 165 10.55 -7.79 -0.99
C VAL A 165 11.30 -7.61 0.32
N VAL A 166 10.76 -6.77 1.21
CA VAL A 166 11.39 -6.37 2.47
C VAL A 166 10.81 -7.20 3.62
N ARG A 167 11.68 -7.85 4.39
CA ARG A 167 11.31 -8.69 5.53
C ARG A 167 11.57 -7.95 6.86
N GLY A 168 10.59 -7.94 7.76
CA GLY A 168 10.73 -7.36 9.09
C GLY A 168 10.57 -5.84 9.12
N ARG A 169 11.40 -5.16 9.91
CA ARG A 169 11.37 -3.70 10.05
C ARG A 169 11.83 -3.03 8.76
N GLY A 170 10.97 -2.18 8.21
CA GLY A 170 11.19 -1.54 6.92
C GLY A 170 12.13 -0.33 6.96
N GLU A 171 12.29 0.30 8.12
CA GLU A 171 12.96 1.60 8.28
C GLU A 171 14.41 1.55 7.82
N LYS A 172 15.19 0.60 8.34
CA LYS A 172 16.58 0.42 7.96
C LYS A 172 16.72 -0.07 6.51
N GLN A 173 15.90 -1.04 6.14
CA GLN A 173 15.99 -1.67 4.83
C GLN A 173 15.63 -0.69 3.71
N ILE A 174 14.65 0.21 3.91
CA ILE A 174 14.33 1.21 2.89
C ILE A 174 15.49 2.20 2.70
N LEU A 175 16.16 2.62 3.76
CA LEU A 175 17.32 3.50 3.66
C LEU A 175 18.50 2.78 2.96
N GLU A 176 18.74 1.50 3.25
CA GLU A 176 19.74 0.69 2.55
C GLU A 176 19.43 0.55 1.05
N LEU A 177 18.16 0.31 0.70
CA LEU A 177 17.71 0.27 -0.70
C LEU A 177 17.88 1.63 -1.39
N MET A 178 17.51 2.74 -0.73
CA MET A 178 17.69 4.09 -1.28
C MET A 178 19.16 4.37 -1.57
N ARG A 179 20.06 3.95 -0.70
CA ARG A 179 21.51 4.12 -0.89
C ARG A 179 22.06 3.20 -1.97
N SER A 180 21.82 1.89 -1.87
CA SER A 180 22.51 0.87 -2.68
C SER A 180 21.94 0.76 -4.10
N VAL A 181 20.61 0.89 -4.25
CA VAL A 181 19.93 0.70 -5.52
C VAL A 181 19.69 2.02 -6.25
N PHE A 182 19.32 3.08 -5.51
CA PHE A 182 18.98 4.36 -6.12
C PHE A 182 20.10 5.41 -6.03
N GLY A 183 21.22 5.08 -5.36
CA GLY A 183 22.37 5.98 -5.24
C GLY A 183 22.08 7.25 -4.44
N GLU A 184 21.13 7.20 -3.51
CA GLU A 184 20.73 8.36 -2.71
C GLU A 184 21.55 8.46 -1.43
N ASP A 185 21.96 9.67 -1.09
CA ASP A 185 22.60 9.95 0.20
C ASP A 185 21.56 9.92 1.33
N ILE A 186 21.91 9.24 2.41
CA ILE A 186 21.08 9.18 3.61
C ILE A 186 21.51 10.31 4.55
N VAL A 187 20.66 11.31 4.68
CA VAL A 187 20.89 12.48 5.53
C VAL A 187 20.42 12.23 6.96
N PHE A 188 19.32 11.50 7.11
CA PHE A 188 18.74 11.15 8.40
C PHE A 188 18.59 9.64 8.53
N ASN A 189 19.26 9.04 9.52
CA ASN A 189 19.18 7.63 9.85
C ASN A 189 18.98 7.51 11.37
N PRO A 190 17.76 7.21 11.85
CA PRO A 190 17.49 7.04 13.27
C PRO A 190 18.25 5.84 13.84
N GLU A 191 18.58 5.87 15.11
CA GLU A 191 19.13 4.72 15.80
C GLU A 191 18.17 3.53 15.74
N GLU A 192 18.73 2.31 15.60
CA GLU A 192 17.97 1.13 15.17
C GLU A 192 16.83 0.75 16.13
N ASP A 193 16.97 1.02 17.42
CA ASP A 193 16.02 0.65 18.46
C ASP A 193 15.31 1.83 19.13
N ASP A 194 15.59 3.06 18.69
CA ASP A 194 14.93 4.25 19.21
C ASP A 194 13.71 4.60 18.32
N LEU A 195 12.53 4.18 18.79
CA LEU A 195 11.27 4.51 18.12
C LEU A 195 10.92 6.00 18.24
N ASP A 196 11.41 6.67 19.30
CA ASP A 196 11.16 8.09 19.55
C ASP A 196 12.01 8.97 18.62
N ALA A 197 13.10 8.44 18.06
CA ALA A 197 13.89 9.10 17.04
C ALA A 197 13.25 9.06 15.63
N LEU A 198 12.20 8.24 15.43
CA LEU A 198 11.51 8.20 14.14
C LEU A 198 10.71 9.49 13.89
N PRO A 199 10.74 10.02 12.66
CA PRO A 199 9.86 11.12 12.29
C PRO A 199 8.40 10.73 12.44
N TYR A 200 7.54 11.73 12.70
CA TYR A 200 6.09 11.48 12.73
C TYR A 200 5.61 10.82 11.43
N PRO A 201 4.68 9.86 11.55
CA PRO A 201 4.06 9.25 10.37
C PRO A 201 3.40 10.31 9.48
N ALA A 202 3.51 10.15 8.18
CA ALA A 202 3.00 11.08 7.20
C ALA A 202 1.46 11.01 7.06
N PHE A 203 0.73 11.26 8.16
CA PHE A 203 -0.75 11.22 8.20
C PHE A 203 -1.42 12.24 7.30
N ASP A 204 -0.74 13.35 7.02
CA ASP A 204 -1.20 14.39 6.09
C ASP A 204 -1.36 13.89 4.64
N LEU A 205 -0.86 12.70 4.32
CA LEU A 205 -1.06 12.03 3.02
C LEU A 205 -2.39 11.28 2.93
N LEU A 206 -3.08 11.08 4.03
CA LEU A 206 -4.40 10.44 4.05
C LEU A 206 -5.49 11.50 3.93
N GLY A 207 -6.52 11.22 3.11
CA GLY A 207 -7.68 12.07 2.95
C GLY A 207 -8.64 12.07 4.15
#